data_920e4e9de50c042e9cfa1ac0f1fc6aa3
#
_entry.id   920e4e9de50c042e9cfa1ac0f1fc6aa3
#
_cell.length_a   1.000
_cell.length_b   1.000
_cell.length_c   1.000
_cell.angle_alpha   90.00
_cell.angle_beta   90.00
_cell.angle_gamma   90.00
#
_symmetry.space_group_name_H-M   'P 1'
#
loop_
_entity.id
_entity.type
_entity.pdbx_description
1 polymer ?
#
loop_
_entity_poly.entity_id
_entity_poly.type
_entity_poly.pdbx_seq_one_letter_code
_entity_poly.pdbx_strand_id
1 'polypeptide(L)'
;MQNVTLIGFGAIGRTLFQRMAGVPGLRITHIVVPPEHAAAAREHAGDAQVVSAVPVDTDLVVECAGHQALTEHVLPALARGTECAVLSIGALSEPGLPEQLAEAAAQGSTQVHLLSGAIGGVDAIAAARIAGLDSVTYTGRKPPTGWRGTPAEDVVNLDTLSEPTVILENTAREAARLYPKNANVAATVSLAGLGLDHTQVRLIADPTVTENIHHIDVRGAFGEMQITMRGKPLPDNPKTSALTVLSALRFLHNRVGAVTI
;
A
#
# COMPACT_ATOMS: atom_id res chain seq x y z
N MET A 1 -14.01 -19.45 12.10
CA MET A 1 -13.54 -19.10 10.73
C MET A 1 -13.93 -17.66 10.51
N GLN A 2 -12.97 -16.79 10.18
CA GLN A 2 -13.24 -15.37 9.96
C GLN A 2 -13.70 -15.14 8.52
N ASN A 3 -14.74 -14.32 8.35
CA ASN A 3 -15.26 -13.89 7.05
C ASN A 3 -14.47 -12.67 6.56
N VAL A 4 -13.76 -12.83 5.47
CA VAL A 4 -12.95 -11.76 4.86
C VAL A 4 -13.69 -11.20 3.66
N THR A 5 -13.78 -9.87 3.59
CA THR A 5 -14.26 -9.15 2.41
C THR A 5 -13.08 -8.47 1.72
N LEU A 6 -12.87 -8.76 0.44
CA LEU A 6 -11.93 -8.03 -0.41
C LEU A 6 -12.63 -6.82 -1.03
N ILE A 7 -12.01 -5.64 -0.94
CA ILE A 7 -12.40 -4.48 -1.72
C ILE A 7 -11.45 -4.36 -2.89
N GLY A 8 -11.97 -4.53 -4.11
CA GLY A 8 -11.20 -4.60 -5.34
C GLY A 8 -10.84 -6.03 -5.75
N PHE A 9 -10.99 -6.31 -7.04
CA PHE A 9 -10.72 -7.63 -7.63
C PHE A 9 -9.85 -7.55 -8.88
N GLY A 10 -8.91 -6.59 -8.86
CA GLY A 10 -7.81 -6.48 -9.83
C GLY A 10 -6.74 -7.55 -9.61
N ALA A 11 -5.53 -7.33 -10.15
CA ALA A 11 -4.42 -8.29 -10.03
C ALA A 11 -4.11 -8.68 -8.57
N ILE A 12 -4.11 -7.71 -7.64
CA ILE A 12 -3.85 -7.98 -6.21
C ILE A 12 -4.98 -8.83 -5.62
N GLY A 13 -6.23 -8.38 -5.76
CA GLY A 13 -7.39 -9.07 -5.17
C GLY A 13 -7.55 -10.50 -5.68
N ARG A 14 -7.36 -10.74 -6.99
CA ARG A 14 -7.40 -12.10 -7.57
C ARG A 14 -6.29 -12.98 -7.02
N THR A 15 -5.07 -12.46 -6.91
CA THR A 15 -3.96 -13.24 -6.35
C THR A 15 -4.19 -13.57 -4.88
N LEU A 16 -4.71 -12.62 -4.09
CA LEU A 16 -5.09 -12.88 -2.69
C LEU A 16 -6.16 -13.96 -2.62
N PHE A 17 -7.22 -13.83 -3.41
CA PHE A 17 -8.30 -14.80 -3.45
C PHE A 17 -7.80 -16.23 -3.74
N GLN A 18 -6.97 -16.36 -4.79
CA GLN A 18 -6.41 -17.66 -5.18
C GLN A 18 -5.46 -18.24 -4.13
N ARG A 19 -4.58 -17.41 -3.54
CA ARG A 19 -3.57 -17.87 -2.57
C ARG A 19 -4.15 -18.16 -1.19
N MET A 20 -5.28 -17.57 -0.84
CA MET A 20 -5.98 -17.83 0.42
C MET A 20 -6.95 -19.00 0.33
N ALA A 21 -7.20 -19.54 -0.86
CA ALA A 21 -8.05 -20.72 -1.03
C ALA A 21 -7.51 -21.91 -0.21
N GLY A 22 -8.33 -22.45 0.70
CA GLY A 22 -7.97 -23.57 1.54
C GLY A 22 -7.11 -23.26 2.76
N VAL A 23 -6.79 -21.99 3.04
CA VAL A 23 -6.09 -21.60 4.30
C VAL A 23 -7.06 -21.74 5.47
N PRO A 24 -6.75 -22.59 6.49
CA PRO A 24 -7.65 -22.79 7.62
C PRO A 24 -7.83 -21.50 8.43
N GLY A 25 -9.03 -21.27 8.95
CA GLY A 25 -9.31 -20.16 9.86
C GLY A 25 -9.80 -18.87 9.18
N LEU A 26 -9.53 -18.68 7.88
CA LEU A 26 -10.00 -17.55 7.08
C LEU A 26 -10.75 -17.99 5.84
N ARG A 27 -11.79 -17.27 5.47
CA ARG A 27 -12.48 -17.47 4.19
C ARG A 27 -12.81 -16.12 3.56
N ILE A 28 -12.42 -15.93 2.31
CA ILE A 28 -12.88 -14.80 1.53
C ILE A 28 -14.30 -15.10 1.07
N THR A 29 -15.27 -14.43 1.68
CA THR A 29 -16.71 -14.67 1.47
C THR A 29 -17.32 -13.64 0.52
N HIS A 30 -16.77 -12.42 0.47
CA HIS A 30 -17.31 -11.34 -0.32
C HIS A 30 -16.20 -10.59 -1.08
N ILE A 31 -16.58 -10.09 -2.25
CA ILE A 31 -15.74 -9.27 -3.12
C ILE A 31 -16.54 -8.01 -3.48
N VAL A 32 -16.05 -6.86 -3.02
CA VAL A 32 -16.65 -5.56 -3.30
C VAL A 32 -16.01 -4.99 -4.56
N VAL A 33 -16.82 -4.73 -5.58
CA VAL A 33 -16.42 -4.04 -6.80
C VAL A 33 -17.54 -3.11 -7.27
N PRO A 34 -17.21 -2.06 -8.03
CA PRO A 34 -18.21 -1.25 -8.71
C PRO A 34 -19.12 -2.09 -9.63
N PRO A 35 -20.39 -1.70 -9.82
CA PRO A 35 -21.37 -2.47 -10.60
C PRO A 35 -20.89 -2.86 -12.00
N GLU A 36 -20.15 -1.98 -12.68
CA GLU A 36 -19.60 -2.19 -14.03
C GLU A 36 -18.54 -3.30 -14.08
N HIS A 37 -17.92 -3.63 -12.95
CA HIS A 37 -16.91 -4.72 -12.84
C HIS A 37 -17.49 -6.01 -12.28
N ALA A 38 -18.77 -6.02 -11.86
CA ALA A 38 -19.36 -7.16 -11.15
C ALA A 38 -19.44 -8.43 -12.03
N ALA A 39 -19.77 -8.30 -13.31
CA ALA A 39 -19.84 -9.43 -14.23
C ALA A 39 -18.47 -10.13 -14.36
N ALA A 40 -17.43 -9.37 -14.66
CA ALA A 40 -16.07 -9.89 -14.81
C ALA A 40 -15.51 -10.46 -13.48
N ALA A 41 -15.92 -9.88 -12.33
CA ALA A 41 -15.52 -10.41 -11.04
C ALA A 41 -16.14 -11.78 -10.75
N ARG A 42 -17.42 -11.97 -11.07
CA ARG A 42 -18.13 -13.25 -10.86
C ARG A 42 -17.51 -14.44 -11.60
N GLU A 43 -16.90 -14.21 -12.76
CA GLU A 43 -16.22 -15.24 -13.54
C GLU A 43 -15.06 -15.90 -12.76
N HIS A 44 -14.49 -15.20 -11.77
CA HIS A 44 -13.31 -15.63 -11.03
C HIS A 44 -13.51 -15.69 -9.51
N ALA A 45 -14.70 -15.34 -9.03
CA ALA A 45 -15.01 -15.22 -7.59
C ALA A 45 -15.25 -16.58 -6.89
N GLY A 46 -15.33 -17.69 -7.63
CA GLY A 46 -15.67 -19.01 -7.06
C GLY A 46 -16.96 -18.95 -6.24
N ASP A 47 -16.91 -19.35 -4.98
CA ASP A 47 -18.05 -19.31 -4.05
C ASP A 47 -18.25 -17.96 -3.36
N ALA A 48 -17.35 -16.98 -3.56
CA ALA A 48 -17.47 -15.68 -2.93
C ALA A 48 -18.56 -14.84 -3.62
N GLN A 49 -19.33 -14.11 -2.83
CA GLN A 49 -20.38 -13.23 -3.34
C GLN A 49 -19.78 -11.92 -3.84
N VAL A 50 -20.17 -11.50 -5.04
CA VAL A 50 -19.77 -10.20 -5.60
C VAL A 50 -20.84 -9.18 -5.28
N VAL A 51 -20.47 -8.18 -4.50
CA VAL A 51 -21.35 -7.17 -3.92
C VAL A 51 -20.83 -5.75 -4.19
N SER A 52 -21.65 -4.73 -3.95
CA SER A 52 -21.28 -3.31 -4.14
C SER A 52 -20.88 -2.59 -2.84
N ALA A 53 -21.10 -3.21 -1.69
CA ALA A 53 -20.75 -2.64 -0.38
C ALA A 53 -20.29 -3.73 0.57
N VAL A 54 -19.53 -3.37 1.61
CA VAL A 54 -19.06 -4.29 2.64
C VAL A 54 -20.22 -4.80 3.49
N PRO A 55 -20.49 -6.12 3.51
CA PRO A 55 -21.55 -6.71 4.32
C PRO A 55 -21.33 -6.54 5.84
N VAL A 56 -22.41 -6.59 6.61
CA VAL A 56 -22.35 -6.40 8.07
C VAL A 56 -21.75 -7.58 8.82
N ASP A 57 -21.75 -8.78 8.23
CA ASP A 57 -21.19 -10.01 8.76
C ASP A 57 -19.71 -10.21 8.39
N THR A 58 -19.04 -9.14 7.93
CA THR A 58 -17.61 -9.12 7.63
C THR A 58 -16.80 -8.97 8.92
N ASP A 59 -15.89 -9.90 9.19
CA ASP A 59 -14.96 -9.82 10.32
C ASP A 59 -13.72 -8.99 9.98
N LEU A 60 -13.26 -9.06 8.73
CA LEU A 60 -12.06 -8.38 8.25
C LEU A 60 -12.24 -7.89 6.82
N VAL A 61 -11.91 -6.64 6.59
CA VAL A 61 -11.79 -6.06 5.25
C VAL A 61 -10.32 -6.06 4.82
N VAL A 62 -10.06 -6.42 3.54
CA VAL A 62 -8.76 -6.17 2.89
C VAL A 62 -9.00 -5.30 1.66
N GLU A 63 -8.50 -4.05 1.73
CA GLU A 63 -8.64 -3.09 0.63
C GLU A 63 -7.44 -3.19 -0.33
N CYS A 64 -7.73 -3.35 -1.62
CA CYS A 64 -6.78 -3.40 -2.73
C CYS A 64 -7.35 -2.79 -4.03
N ALA A 65 -8.28 -1.84 -3.89
CA ALA A 65 -8.99 -1.20 -5.01
C ALA A 65 -8.41 0.16 -5.43
N GLY A 66 -7.93 0.95 -4.45
CA GLY A 66 -7.41 2.29 -4.69
C GLY A 66 -7.95 3.32 -3.70
N HIS A 67 -7.49 4.56 -3.86
CA HIS A 67 -7.67 5.63 -2.87
C HIS A 67 -9.13 5.88 -2.49
N GLN A 68 -10.04 5.93 -3.48
CA GLN A 68 -11.46 6.22 -3.27
C GLN A 68 -12.15 5.18 -2.37
N ALA A 69 -11.71 3.92 -2.44
CA ALA A 69 -12.28 2.85 -1.64
C ALA A 69 -12.12 3.04 -0.12
N LEU A 70 -11.12 3.83 0.32
CA LEU A 70 -10.95 4.13 1.73
C LEU A 70 -12.14 4.93 2.27
N THR A 71 -12.54 5.95 1.54
CA THR A 71 -13.68 6.80 1.94
C THR A 71 -15.02 6.08 1.76
N GLU A 72 -15.21 5.38 0.65
CA GLU A 72 -16.49 4.77 0.32
C GLU A 72 -16.79 3.51 1.13
N HIS A 73 -15.76 2.74 1.48
CA HIS A 73 -15.96 1.41 2.06
C HIS A 73 -15.23 1.19 3.38
N VAL A 74 -13.96 1.66 3.50
CA VAL A 74 -13.17 1.39 4.70
C VAL A 74 -13.65 2.23 5.88
N LEU A 75 -13.87 3.53 5.71
CA LEU A 75 -14.40 4.40 6.79
C LEU A 75 -15.73 3.88 7.37
N PRO A 76 -16.77 3.56 6.56
CA PRO A 76 -18.00 3.00 7.10
C PRO A 76 -17.83 1.63 7.77
N ALA A 77 -16.90 0.80 7.29
CA ALA A 77 -16.62 -0.50 7.89
C ALA A 77 -15.97 -0.35 9.27
N LEU A 78 -14.95 0.52 9.40
CA LEU A 78 -14.31 0.84 10.67
C LEU A 78 -15.31 1.39 11.69
N ALA A 79 -16.15 2.36 11.30
CA ALA A 79 -17.15 2.96 12.18
C ALA A 79 -18.16 1.94 12.74
N ARG A 80 -18.37 0.82 12.04
CA ARG A 80 -19.23 -0.30 12.51
C ARG A 80 -18.49 -1.34 13.34
N GLY A 81 -17.19 -1.16 13.57
CA GLY A 81 -16.36 -2.11 14.31
C GLY A 81 -15.71 -3.21 13.47
N THR A 82 -15.78 -3.13 12.13
CA THR A 82 -15.10 -4.07 11.26
C THR A 82 -13.62 -3.70 11.13
N GLU A 83 -12.73 -4.63 11.42
CA GLU A 83 -11.30 -4.45 11.26
C GLU A 83 -10.91 -4.34 9.78
N CYS A 84 -9.99 -3.43 9.45
CA CYS A 84 -9.62 -3.18 8.07
C CYS A 84 -8.11 -3.23 7.86
N ALA A 85 -7.65 -3.88 6.80
CA ALA A 85 -6.28 -3.84 6.31
C ALA A 85 -6.25 -3.15 4.94
N VAL A 86 -5.36 -2.18 4.74
CA VAL A 86 -5.35 -1.33 3.54
C VAL A 86 -3.99 -1.37 2.85
N LEU A 87 -4.02 -1.38 1.51
CA LEU A 87 -2.84 -1.31 0.65
C LEU A 87 -2.70 0.06 -0.04
N SER A 88 -3.79 0.82 -0.12
CA SER A 88 -3.81 2.13 -0.80
C SER A 88 -3.33 3.26 0.11
N ILE A 89 -2.14 3.06 0.71
CA ILE A 89 -1.56 3.96 1.73
C ILE A 89 -1.33 5.38 1.20
N GLY A 90 -1.07 5.53 -0.11
CA GLY A 90 -0.92 6.84 -0.74
C GLY A 90 -2.13 7.76 -0.56
N ALA A 91 -3.32 7.21 -0.37
CA ALA A 91 -4.53 7.98 -0.07
C ALA A 91 -4.40 8.81 1.22
N LEU A 92 -3.59 8.33 2.19
CA LEU A 92 -3.41 9.02 3.46
C LEU A 92 -2.58 10.31 3.35
N SER A 93 -2.10 10.64 2.14
CA SER A 93 -1.56 11.97 1.85
C SER A 93 -2.65 13.04 1.71
N GLU A 94 -3.90 12.63 1.51
CA GLU A 94 -5.05 13.54 1.47
C GLU A 94 -5.29 14.13 2.87
N PRO A 95 -5.36 15.46 2.98
CA PRO A 95 -5.56 16.12 4.27
C PRO A 95 -6.85 15.67 4.97
N GLY A 96 -6.75 15.30 6.24
CA GLY A 96 -7.87 14.88 7.08
C GLY A 96 -8.24 13.39 6.95
N LEU A 97 -7.79 12.67 5.93
CA LEU A 97 -8.14 11.24 5.78
C LEU A 97 -7.49 10.35 6.86
N PRO A 98 -6.22 10.55 7.26
CA PRO A 98 -5.65 9.80 8.38
C PRO A 98 -6.42 9.97 9.69
N GLU A 99 -6.84 11.19 9.99
CA GLU A 99 -7.62 11.54 11.18
C GLU A 99 -9.00 10.89 11.12
N GLN A 100 -9.68 10.96 9.98
CA GLN A 100 -10.99 10.31 9.78
C GLN A 100 -10.92 8.79 9.96
N LEU A 101 -9.86 8.13 9.45
CA LEU A 101 -9.65 6.69 9.66
C LEU A 101 -9.42 6.36 11.13
N ALA A 102 -8.63 7.17 11.84
CA ALA A 102 -8.39 7.00 13.26
C ALA A 102 -9.66 7.20 14.10
N GLU A 103 -10.45 8.23 13.78
CA GLU A 103 -11.75 8.50 14.43
C GLU A 103 -12.75 7.37 14.17
N ALA A 104 -12.88 6.91 12.92
CA ALA A 104 -13.78 5.81 12.58
C ALA A 104 -13.37 4.50 13.28
N ALA A 105 -12.08 4.20 13.36
CA ALA A 105 -11.57 3.03 14.07
C ALA A 105 -11.84 3.14 15.60
N ALA A 106 -11.63 4.30 16.18
CA ALA A 106 -11.93 4.56 17.59
C ALA A 106 -13.43 4.43 17.90
N GLN A 107 -14.29 5.00 17.04
CA GLN A 107 -15.75 4.89 17.14
C GLN A 107 -16.21 3.43 17.12
N GLY A 108 -15.66 2.63 16.20
CA GLY A 108 -15.98 1.22 16.08
C GLY A 108 -15.25 0.32 17.07
N SER A 109 -14.38 0.86 17.95
CA SER A 109 -13.51 0.08 18.85
C SER A 109 -12.72 -1.01 18.10
N THR A 110 -12.18 -0.67 16.94
CA THR A 110 -11.47 -1.55 16.03
C THR A 110 -10.15 -0.92 15.55
N GLN A 111 -9.48 -1.55 14.60
CA GLN A 111 -8.20 -1.09 14.07
C GLN A 111 -8.17 -1.04 12.55
N VAL A 112 -7.41 -0.09 12.00
CA VAL A 112 -6.97 -0.08 10.61
C VAL A 112 -5.50 -0.44 10.53
N HIS A 113 -5.16 -1.47 9.73
CA HIS A 113 -3.80 -1.93 9.50
C HIS A 113 -3.28 -1.37 8.19
N LEU A 114 -2.22 -0.56 8.26
CA LEU A 114 -1.52 -0.05 7.10
C LEU A 114 -0.48 -1.09 6.68
N LEU A 115 -0.73 -1.78 5.57
CA LEU A 115 0.15 -2.85 5.11
C LEU A 115 1.43 -2.28 4.46
N SER A 116 2.55 -2.98 4.65
CA SER A 116 3.86 -2.52 4.15
C SER A 116 3.95 -2.41 2.62
N GLY A 117 3.09 -3.12 1.90
CA GLY A 117 3.05 -3.04 0.44
C GLY A 117 4.35 -3.51 -0.21
N ALA A 118 4.95 -2.64 -1.02
CA ALA A 118 6.13 -2.96 -1.84
C ALA A 118 7.47 -2.88 -1.08
N ILE A 119 7.45 -2.55 0.23
CA ILE A 119 8.68 -2.35 1.02
C ILE A 119 8.72 -3.21 2.27
N GLY A 120 9.91 -3.35 2.85
CA GLY A 120 10.16 -3.98 4.15
C GLY A 120 10.74 -2.97 5.15
N GLY A 121 10.94 -3.43 6.39
CA GLY A 121 11.51 -2.62 7.48
C GLY A 121 10.56 -1.58 8.06
N VAL A 122 9.28 -1.61 7.71
CA VAL A 122 8.26 -0.68 8.21
C VAL A 122 8.09 -0.83 9.71
N ASP A 123 8.12 -2.04 10.21
CA ASP A 123 8.09 -2.39 11.64
C ASP A 123 9.31 -1.84 12.38
N ALA A 124 10.51 -1.96 11.80
CA ALA A 124 11.74 -1.42 12.38
C ALA A 124 11.71 0.12 12.44
N ILE A 125 11.21 0.79 11.40
CA ILE A 125 11.04 2.25 11.37
C ILE A 125 10.03 2.67 12.46
N ALA A 126 8.89 1.98 12.54
CA ALA A 126 7.85 2.26 13.52
C ALA A 126 8.35 2.05 14.96
N ALA A 127 9.16 1.01 15.21
CA ALA A 127 9.80 0.79 16.50
C ALA A 127 10.82 1.89 16.83
N ALA A 128 11.69 2.25 15.88
CA ALA A 128 12.69 3.31 16.04
C ALA A 128 12.07 4.68 16.34
N ARG A 129 10.91 4.97 15.75
CA ARG A 129 10.14 6.20 16.00
C ARG A 129 9.80 6.41 17.48
N ILE A 130 9.60 5.34 18.25
CA ILE A 130 9.25 5.43 19.67
C ILE A 130 10.38 6.10 20.48
N ALA A 131 11.64 5.87 20.08
CA ALA A 131 12.80 6.47 20.72
C ALA A 131 13.15 7.88 20.17
N GLY A 132 12.49 8.30 19.09
CA GLY A 132 12.75 9.56 18.40
C GLY A 132 13.63 9.36 17.16
N LEU A 133 13.20 9.99 16.06
CA LEU A 133 13.90 10.00 14.77
C LEU A 133 14.39 11.42 14.45
N ASP A 134 15.61 11.52 13.94
CA ASP A 134 16.22 12.78 13.48
C ASP A 134 15.93 13.02 11.99
N SER A 135 16.00 11.95 11.19
CA SER A 135 15.75 12.04 9.74
C SER A 135 15.19 10.73 9.17
N VAL A 136 14.33 10.87 8.18
CA VAL A 136 13.84 9.78 7.33
C VAL A 136 13.89 10.26 5.89
N THR A 137 14.61 9.54 5.04
CA THR A 137 14.70 9.80 3.61
C THR A 137 14.30 8.57 2.84
N TYR A 138 13.39 8.73 1.91
CA TYR A 138 13.03 7.71 0.94
C TYR A 138 13.50 8.11 -0.45
N THR A 139 14.24 7.22 -1.12
CA THR A 139 14.63 7.38 -2.52
C THR A 139 13.97 6.29 -3.37
N GLY A 140 13.11 6.72 -4.28
CA GLY A 140 12.48 5.86 -5.29
C GLY A 140 13.20 6.00 -6.64
N ARG A 141 13.70 4.89 -7.19
CA ARG A 141 14.41 4.86 -8.47
C ARG A 141 13.72 3.88 -9.41
N LYS A 142 13.49 4.31 -10.66
CA LYS A 142 12.83 3.50 -11.68
C LYS A 142 13.45 3.77 -13.05
N PRO A 143 13.32 2.83 -14.00
CA PRO A 143 13.66 3.11 -15.39
C PRO A 143 12.78 4.26 -15.94
N PRO A 144 13.24 5.01 -16.96
CA PRO A 144 12.50 6.13 -17.55
C PRO A 144 11.07 5.77 -17.95
N THR A 145 10.83 4.57 -18.45
CA THR A 145 9.51 4.07 -18.82
C THR A 145 8.51 4.02 -17.65
N GLY A 146 9.02 3.86 -16.42
CA GLY A 146 8.21 3.86 -15.20
C GLY A 146 7.69 5.24 -14.76
N TRP A 147 8.20 6.31 -15.40
CA TRP A 147 7.83 7.70 -15.14
C TRP A 147 6.99 8.33 -16.25
N ARG A 148 6.70 7.61 -17.32
CA ARG A 148 5.84 8.13 -18.44
C ARG A 148 4.45 8.47 -17.95
N GLY A 149 3.92 9.58 -18.47
CA GLY A 149 2.63 10.12 -18.07
C GLY A 149 2.63 10.71 -16.65
N THR A 150 3.76 11.19 -16.17
CA THR A 150 3.93 11.89 -14.90
C THR A 150 4.64 13.23 -15.11
N PRO A 151 4.65 14.15 -14.12
CA PRO A 151 5.40 15.42 -14.21
C PRO A 151 6.92 15.26 -14.44
N ALA A 152 7.45 14.06 -14.39
CA ALA A 152 8.86 13.80 -14.75
C ALA A 152 9.19 14.20 -16.18
N GLU A 153 8.21 14.14 -17.09
CA GLU A 153 8.36 14.53 -18.51
C GLU A 153 8.58 16.04 -18.69
N ASP A 154 8.14 16.84 -17.71
CA ASP A 154 8.39 18.29 -17.68
C ASP A 154 9.79 18.63 -17.15
N VAL A 155 10.43 17.69 -16.44
CA VAL A 155 11.76 17.88 -15.83
C VAL A 155 12.87 17.37 -16.73
N VAL A 156 12.66 16.24 -17.41
CA VAL A 156 13.69 15.56 -18.21
C VAL A 156 13.06 14.83 -19.40
N ASN A 157 13.80 14.80 -20.52
CA ASN A 157 13.40 13.99 -21.67
C ASN A 157 13.70 12.51 -21.37
N LEU A 158 12.65 11.75 -21.03
CA LEU A 158 12.76 10.34 -20.66
C LEU A 158 13.25 9.42 -21.78
N ASP A 159 13.09 9.82 -23.04
CA ASP A 159 13.49 8.99 -24.20
C ASP A 159 14.98 9.12 -24.54
N THR A 160 15.61 10.22 -24.14
CA THR A 160 17.03 10.50 -24.43
C THR A 160 17.90 10.50 -23.15
N LEU A 161 17.33 10.13 -22.03
CA LEU A 161 18.02 10.11 -20.75
C LEU A 161 19.17 9.09 -20.77
N SER A 162 20.41 9.55 -20.52
CA SER A 162 21.63 8.72 -20.55
C SER A 162 22.23 8.45 -19.18
N GLU A 163 21.82 9.20 -18.14
CA GLU A 163 22.33 9.07 -16.77
C GLU A 163 21.21 9.22 -15.73
N PRO A 164 21.38 8.70 -14.50
CA PRO A 164 20.43 8.84 -13.43
C PRO A 164 20.15 10.30 -13.11
N THR A 165 18.91 10.74 -13.20
CA THR A 165 18.50 12.12 -12.99
C THR A 165 17.41 12.23 -11.93
N VAL A 166 17.61 13.16 -10.97
CA VAL A 166 16.61 13.47 -9.95
C VAL A 166 15.47 14.25 -10.60
N ILE A 167 14.26 13.72 -10.50
CA ILE A 167 13.05 14.34 -11.04
C ILE A 167 12.18 15.02 -9.96
N LEU A 168 12.42 14.66 -8.69
CA LEU A 168 11.81 15.31 -7.54
C LEU A 168 12.71 15.18 -6.31
N GLU A 169 12.83 16.26 -5.54
CA GLU A 169 13.36 16.25 -4.18
C GLU A 169 12.48 17.16 -3.34
N ASN A 170 11.65 16.60 -2.46
CA ASN A 170 10.65 17.32 -1.68
C ASN A 170 10.17 16.47 -0.50
N THR A 171 9.18 16.97 0.27
CA THR A 171 8.50 16.16 1.31
C THR A 171 7.68 15.03 0.70
N ALA A 172 7.36 14.03 1.52
CA ALA A 172 6.52 12.92 1.08
C ALA A 172 5.10 13.37 0.72
N ARG A 173 4.56 14.42 1.35
CA ARG A 173 3.27 15.01 0.99
C ARG A 173 3.29 15.55 -0.43
N GLU A 174 4.29 16.36 -0.78
CA GLU A 174 4.42 16.90 -2.13
C GLU A 174 4.72 15.83 -3.16
N ALA A 175 5.52 14.83 -2.82
CA ALA A 175 5.76 13.68 -3.69
C ALA A 175 4.46 12.92 -3.98
N ALA A 176 3.59 12.73 -2.98
CA ALA A 176 2.31 12.08 -3.16
C ALA A 176 1.34 12.90 -4.01
N ARG A 177 1.32 14.21 -3.82
CA ARG A 177 0.48 15.14 -4.61
C ARG A 177 0.87 15.16 -6.08
N LEU A 178 2.17 15.22 -6.38
CA LEU A 178 2.69 15.33 -7.76
C LEU A 178 2.74 13.97 -8.47
N TYR A 179 3.00 12.90 -7.73
CA TYR A 179 3.17 11.55 -8.26
C TYR A 179 2.22 10.54 -7.59
N PRO A 180 0.89 10.71 -7.65
CA PRO A 180 -0.06 9.90 -6.87
C PRO A 180 0.02 8.40 -7.17
N LYS A 181 0.37 8.02 -8.40
CA LYS A 181 0.59 6.61 -8.79
C LYS A 181 1.84 5.97 -8.16
N ASN A 182 2.72 6.79 -7.54
CA ASN A 182 3.96 6.36 -6.90
C ASN A 182 3.96 6.66 -5.39
N ALA A 183 2.83 7.13 -4.85
CA ALA A 183 2.73 7.66 -3.50
C ALA A 183 2.75 6.59 -2.40
N ASN A 184 2.26 5.37 -2.68
CA ASN A 184 2.07 4.36 -1.63
C ASN A 184 3.34 4.10 -0.81
N VAL A 185 4.50 3.93 -1.45
CA VAL A 185 5.75 3.64 -0.73
C VAL A 185 6.21 4.82 0.11
N ALA A 186 6.22 6.04 -0.49
CA ALA A 186 6.60 7.25 0.22
C ALA A 186 5.69 7.49 1.44
N ALA A 187 4.38 7.34 1.28
CA ALA A 187 3.42 7.47 2.36
C ALA A 187 3.62 6.41 3.45
N THR A 188 3.86 5.14 3.08
CA THR A 188 4.10 4.07 4.06
C THR A 188 5.34 4.34 4.91
N VAL A 189 6.47 4.72 4.29
CA VAL A 189 7.71 5.09 5.01
C VAL A 189 7.46 6.28 5.93
N SER A 190 6.75 7.28 5.44
CA SER A 190 6.47 8.50 6.19
C SER A 190 5.60 8.26 7.40
N LEU A 191 4.53 7.49 7.26
CA LEU A 191 3.58 7.18 8.34
C LEU A 191 4.22 6.28 9.40
N ALA A 192 5.12 5.40 9.01
CA ALA A 192 5.94 4.63 9.96
C ALA A 192 6.98 5.50 10.68
N GLY A 193 7.49 6.54 10.02
CA GLY A 193 8.56 7.41 10.50
C GLY A 193 8.09 8.78 11.01
N LEU A 194 8.57 9.86 10.37
CA LEU A 194 8.39 11.26 10.80
C LEU A 194 7.10 11.92 10.28
N GLY A 195 6.24 11.19 9.57
CA GLY A 195 5.06 11.74 8.92
C GLY A 195 5.37 12.37 7.56
N LEU A 196 4.29 12.73 6.85
CA LEU A 196 4.35 13.16 5.45
C LEU A 196 5.11 14.47 5.23
N ASP A 197 5.10 15.37 6.20
CA ASP A 197 5.67 16.70 6.07
C ASP A 197 7.16 16.77 6.45
N HIS A 198 7.66 15.80 7.20
CA HIS A 198 9.04 15.74 7.69
C HIS A 198 9.87 14.64 7.04
N THR A 199 9.26 13.71 6.32
CA THR A 199 9.98 12.69 5.55
C THR A 199 10.40 13.27 4.20
N GLN A 200 11.70 13.19 3.89
CA GLN A 200 12.24 13.60 2.59
C GLN A 200 12.06 12.49 1.56
N VAL A 201 11.69 12.89 0.36
CA VAL A 201 11.51 11.99 -0.78
C VAL A 201 12.34 12.46 -1.96
N ARG A 202 13.10 11.52 -2.53
CA ARG A 202 13.87 11.72 -3.74
C ARG A 202 13.42 10.73 -4.81
N LEU A 203 12.95 11.22 -5.95
CA LEU A 203 12.56 10.38 -7.08
C LEU A 203 13.58 10.50 -8.20
N ILE A 204 14.00 9.38 -8.77
CA ILE A 204 15.07 9.31 -9.76
C ILE A 204 14.60 8.51 -10.99
N ALA A 205 14.70 9.13 -12.16
CA ALA A 205 14.65 8.42 -13.43
C ALA A 205 16.05 7.91 -13.76
N ASP A 206 16.21 6.61 -13.96
CA ASP A 206 17.52 5.97 -14.14
C ASP A 206 17.50 5.00 -15.33
N PRO A 207 18.18 5.33 -16.44
CA PRO A 207 18.23 4.47 -17.61
C PRO A 207 19.10 3.21 -17.41
N THR A 208 19.86 3.13 -16.32
CA THR A 208 20.76 1.98 -16.04
C THR A 208 20.07 0.86 -15.27
N VAL A 209 18.80 1.06 -14.83
CA VAL A 209 18.03 0.06 -14.08
C VAL A 209 16.83 -0.43 -14.89
N THR A 210 16.43 -1.67 -14.65
CA THR A 210 15.28 -2.31 -15.31
C THR A 210 14.13 -2.58 -14.33
N GLU A 211 14.36 -2.32 -13.05
CA GLU A 211 13.43 -2.63 -11.94
C GLU A 211 13.21 -1.41 -11.05
N ASN A 212 12.17 -1.47 -10.21
CA ASN A 212 11.96 -0.46 -9.17
C ASN A 212 12.93 -0.71 -8.01
N ILE A 213 13.67 0.33 -7.62
CA ILE A 213 14.56 0.30 -6.46
C ILE A 213 14.02 1.29 -5.44
N HIS A 214 13.89 0.82 -4.21
CA HIS A 214 13.49 1.60 -3.05
C HIS A 214 14.66 1.63 -2.07
N HIS A 215 15.12 2.82 -1.71
CA HIS A 215 16.14 3.01 -0.69
C HIS A 215 15.57 3.87 0.42
N ILE A 216 15.79 3.45 1.66
CA ILE A 216 15.32 4.13 2.87
C ILE A 216 16.54 4.34 3.77
N ASP A 217 16.76 5.57 4.20
CA ASP A 217 17.77 5.96 5.18
C ASP A 217 17.05 6.56 6.39
N VAL A 218 17.31 6.02 7.58
CA VAL A 218 16.68 6.44 8.84
C VAL A 218 17.74 6.64 9.89
N ARG A 219 17.68 7.78 10.60
CA ARG A 219 18.56 8.10 11.72
C ARG A 219 17.77 8.59 12.90
N GLY A 220 18.26 8.31 14.08
CA GLY A 220 17.63 8.72 15.34
C GLY A 220 18.34 8.18 16.57
N ALA A 221 17.70 8.27 17.71
CA ALA A 221 18.26 7.82 18.98
C ALA A 221 18.67 6.32 19.00
N PHE A 222 18.06 5.49 18.14
CA PHE A 222 18.40 4.06 18.01
C PHE A 222 19.71 3.82 17.25
N GLY A 223 20.26 4.82 16.54
CA GLY A 223 21.36 4.72 15.60
C GLY A 223 20.94 5.04 14.17
N GLU A 224 21.41 4.26 13.21
CA GLU A 224 21.07 4.42 11.79
C GLU A 224 20.66 3.10 11.14
N MET A 225 19.82 3.20 10.14
CA MET A 225 19.36 2.05 9.35
C MET A 225 19.26 2.44 7.88
N GLN A 226 19.80 1.59 7.02
CA GLN A 226 19.68 1.71 5.57
C GLN A 226 19.09 0.44 4.98
N ILE A 227 18.03 0.59 4.19
CA ILE A 227 17.34 -0.52 3.54
C ILE A 227 17.31 -0.26 2.04
N THR A 228 17.83 -1.18 1.24
CA THR A 228 17.70 -1.14 -0.21
C THR A 228 16.96 -2.36 -0.69
N MET A 229 15.90 -2.13 -1.46
CA MET A 229 15.08 -3.20 -2.03
C MET A 229 14.98 -3.04 -3.54
N ARG A 230 15.10 -4.16 -4.24
CA ARG A 230 14.92 -4.29 -5.68
C ARG A 230 13.68 -5.14 -5.91
N GLY A 231 12.61 -4.52 -6.41
CA GLY A 231 11.31 -5.14 -6.52
C GLY A 231 11.08 -5.74 -7.91
N LYS A 232 10.65 -7.00 -7.95
CA LYS A 232 10.10 -7.58 -9.17
C LYS A 232 8.60 -7.29 -9.27
N PRO A 233 8.09 -7.02 -10.46
CA PRO A 233 6.65 -6.86 -10.67
C PRO A 233 5.91 -8.20 -10.53
N LEU A 234 4.59 -8.13 -10.34
CA LEU A 234 3.72 -9.29 -10.54
C LEU A 234 3.78 -9.74 -11.99
N PRO A 235 3.82 -11.05 -12.28
CA PRO A 235 3.83 -11.56 -13.65
C PRO A 235 2.67 -11.02 -14.50
N ASP A 236 1.47 -10.97 -13.91
CA ASP A 236 0.23 -10.55 -14.60
C ASP A 236 -0.02 -9.04 -14.53
N ASN A 237 0.80 -8.27 -13.80
CA ASN A 237 0.69 -6.82 -13.71
C ASN A 237 2.05 -6.15 -13.45
N PRO A 238 2.75 -5.71 -14.51
CA PRO A 238 4.07 -5.09 -14.40
C PRO A 238 4.11 -3.78 -13.57
N LYS A 239 2.96 -3.16 -13.33
CA LYS A 239 2.85 -1.93 -12.54
C LYS A 239 2.79 -2.18 -11.03
N THR A 240 2.56 -3.42 -10.60
CA THR A 240 2.42 -3.80 -9.19
C THR A 240 3.61 -4.62 -8.73
N SER A 241 4.28 -4.22 -7.64
CA SER A 241 5.33 -5.04 -7.01
C SER A 241 4.74 -6.35 -6.47
N ALA A 242 5.41 -7.47 -6.71
CA ALA A 242 5.01 -8.75 -6.16
C ALA A 242 4.95 -8.73 -4.63
N LEU A 243 5.85 -7.99 -3.97
CA LEU A 243 5.87 -7.86 -2.51
C LEU A 243 4.58 -7.23 -1.96
N THR A 244 3.88 -6.38 -2.73
CA THR A 244 2.62 -5.78 -2.30
C THR A 244 1.57 -6.85 -1.97
N VAL A 245 1.40 -7.84 -2.83
CA VAL A 245 0.49 -8.96 -2.56
C VAL A 245 1.00 -9.83 -1.42
N LEU A 246 2.31 -10.09 -1.39
CA LEU A 246 2.93 -10.92 -0.34
C LEU A 246 2.79 -10.27 1.04
N SER A 247 2.81 -8.94 1.15
CA SER A 247 2.58 -8.24 2.41
C SER A 247 1.16 -8.47 2.96
N ALA A 248 0.15 -8.44 2.09
CA ALA A 248 -1.21 -8.74 2.47
C ALA A 248 -1.41 -10.23 2.81
N LEU A 249 -0.80 -11.13 2.05
CA LEU A 249 -0.80 -12.57 2.37
C LEU A 249 -0.15 -12.81 3.73
N ARG A 250 1.01 -12.20 4.02
CA ARG A 250 1.66 -12.29 5.34
C ARG A 250 0.71 -11.85 6.45
N PHE A 251 0.06 -10.71 6.29
CA PHE A 251 -0.91 -10.20 7.26
C PHE A 251 -2.03 -11.22 7.52
N LEU A 252 -2.61 -11.79 6.47
CA LEU A 252 -3.68 -12.79 6.58
C LEU A 252 -3.17 -14.11 7.23
N HIS A 253 -1.98 -14.58 6.86
CA HIS A 253 -1.40 -15.77 7.49
C HIS A 253 -1.09 -15.56 8.97
N ASN A 254 -0.63 -14.37 9.37
CA ASN A 254 -0.38 -14.04 10.77
C ASN A 254 -1.66 -14.07 11.64
N ARG A 255 -2.83 -13.86 11.04
CA ARG A 255 -4.11 -13.91 11.78
C ARG A 255 -4.50 -15.32 12.22
N VAL A 256 -4.02 -16.34 11.53
CA VAL A 256 -4.37 -17.74 11.80
C VAL A 256 -3.18 -18.60 12.17
N GLY A 257 -1.97 -18.07 12.06
CA GLY A 257 -0.74 -18.74 12.44
C GLY A 257 -0.56 -18.81 13.95
N ALA A 258 -0.05 -19.94 14.44
CA ALA A 258 0.34 -20.06 15.85
C ALA A 258 1.60 -19.24 16.21
N VAL A 259 2.41 -18.89 15.21
CA VAL A 259 3.58 -18.03 15.34
C VAL A 259 3.48 -16.92 14.31
N THR A 260 3.68 -15.67 14.74
CA THR A 260 3.57 -14.48 13.89
C THR A 260 4.90 -13.73 13.86
N ILE A 261 5.20 -13.15 12.68
CA ILE A 261 6.37 -12.29 12.46
C ILE A 261 5.91 -10.99 11.82
#